data_d327048f55bce2ad1b9c187819d20592
#
_entry.id   d327048f55bce2ad1b9c187819d20592
#
_cell.length_a   1.000
_cell.length_b   1.000
_cell.length_c   1.000
_cell.angle_alpha   90.00
_cell.angle_beta   90.00
_cell.angle_gamma   90.00
#
_symmetry.space_group_name_H-M   'P 1'
#
loop_
_entity.id
_entity.type
_entity.pdbx_description
1 polymer ?
#
loop_
_entity_poly.entity_id
_entity_poly.type
_entity_poly.pdbx_seq_one_letter_code
_entity_poly.pdbx_strand_id
1 'polypeptide(L)'
;MIWNESIECMDRESLRKIQSIRHKKTVERVYHDTPFYRKKMQELGVTPDDINSIDDIVKLPFTTKYDLRDNYPFGLCAVPMSQIVRIHASSGTTGKPTVVGYTRKDLSAWSECLSRAFTAYGAGSSDIFQVSYGFRHPDVQRQYGEADYTDA
;
A
#
# COMPACT_ATOMS: atom_id res chain seq x y z
N MET A 1 -16.91 0.29 -19.89
CA MET A 1 -15.66 0.76 -20.50
C MET A 1 -14.48 0.12 -19.75
N ILE A 2 -13.32 -0.02 -20.39
CA ILE A 2 -12.10 -0.61 -19.83
C ILE A 2 -11.04 0.46 -19.87
N TRP A 3 -10.33 0.65 -18.77
CA TRP A 3 -9.25 1.64 -18.65
C TRP A 3 -7.92 1.09 -19.17
N ASN A 4 -7.56 -0.11 -18.76
CA ASN A 4 -6.29 -0.74 -19.10
C ASN A 4 -6.54 -2.17 -19.61
N GLU A 5 -6.84 -2.27 -20.90
CA GLU A 5 -7.21 -3.53 -21.56
C GLU A 5 -6.14 -4.61 -21.39
N SER A 6 -4.86 -4.23 -21.47
CA SER A 6 -3.74 -5.19 -21.36
C SER A 6 -3.67 -5.92 -20.02
N ILE A 7 -4.19 -5.31 -18.97
CA ILE A 7 -4.21 -5.90 -17.63
C ILE A 7 -5.59 -6.42 -17.26
N GLU A 8 -6.65 -5.66 -17.59
CA GLU A 8 -8.02 -6.02 -17.20
C GLU A 8 -8.56 -7.19 -18.01
N CYS A 9 -8.09 -7.35 -19.25
CA CYS A 9 -8.48 -8.48 -20.14
C CYS A 9 -7.41 -9.58 -20.20
N MET A 10 -6.41 -9.54 -19.32
CA MET A 10 -5.36 -10.55 -19.27
C MET A 10 -5.92 -11.93 -18.91
N ASP A 11 -5.44 -12.97 -19.57
CA ASP A 11 -5.78 -14.35 -19.24
C ASP A 11 -5.32 -14.71 -17.82
N ARG A 12 -6.00 -15.68 -17.23
CA ARG A 12 -5.78 -16.06 -15.83
C ARG A 12 -4.37 -16.57 -15.55
N GLU A 13 -3.77 -17.28 -16.47
CA GLU A 13 -2.43 -17.84 -16.31
C GLU A 13 -1.37 -16.72 -16.30
N SER A 14 -1.43 -15.81 -17.24
CA SER A 14 -0.55 -14.64 -17.33
C SER A 14 -0.70 -13.75 -16.09
N LEU A 15 -1.94 -13.51 -15.63
CA LEU A 15 -2.21 -12.75 -14.41
C LEU A 15 -1.56 -13.42 -13.18
N ARG A 16 -1.70 -14.72 -13.02
CA ARG A 16 -1.09 -15.48 -11.91
C ARG A 16 0.44 -15.41 -11.94
N LYS A 17 1.05 -15.46 -13.10
CA LYS A 17 2.52 -15.28 -13.25
C LYS A 17 2.95 -13.92 -12.73
N ILE A 18 2.27 -12.84 -13.14
CA ILE A 18 2.58 -11.49 -12.67
C ILE A 18 2.36 -11.37 -11.17
N GLN A 19 1.27 -11.91 -10.64
CA GLN A 19 0.97 -11.91 -9.21
C GLN A 19 2.06 -12.62 -8.42
N SER A 20 2.52 -13.78 -8.87
CA SER A 20 3.57 -14.55 -8.22
C SER A 20 4.91 -13.78 -8.18
N ILE A 21 5.31 -13.17 -9.30
CA ILE A 21 6.53 -12.35 -9.36
C ILE A 21 6.44 -11.16 -8.39
N ARG A 22 5.30 -10.45 -8.39
CA ARG A 22 5.09 -9.29 -7.50
C ARG A 22 5.02 -9.69 -6.04
N HIS A 23 4.37 -10.80 -5.74
CA HIS A 23 4.26 -11.36 -4.40
C HIS A 23 5.64 -11.69 -3.83
N LYS A 24 6.45 -12.47 -4.55
CA LYS A 24 7.82 -12.80 -4.13
C LYS A 24 8.66 -11.55 -3.85
N LYS A 25 8.68 -10.58 -4.77
CA LYS A 25 9.40 -9.31 -4.58
C LYS A 25 8.91 -8.52 -3.35
N THR A 26 7.62 -8.57 -3.06
CA THR A 26 7.07 -7.90 -1.87
C THR A 26 7.52 -8.59 -0.60
N VAL A 27 7.47 -9.93 -0.56
CA VAL A 27 7.91 -10.71 0.59
C VAL A 27 9.40 -10.52 0.85
N GLU A 28 10.24 -10.61 -0.17
CA GLU A 28 11.69 -10.34 -0.08
C GLU A 28 11.93 -8.95 0.54
N ARG A 29 11.28 -7.91 0.01
CA ARG A 29 11.43 -6.53 0.50
C ARG A 29 11.02 -6.40 1.96
N VAL A 30 9.82 -6.85 2.35
CA VAL A 30 9.36 -6.69 3.74
C VAL A 30 10.17 -7.53 4.72
N TYR A 31 10.69 -8.67 4.30
CA TYR A 31 11.58 -9.49 5.11
C TYR A 31 12.92 -8.78 5.37
N HIS A 32 13.52 -8.17 4.35
CA HIS A 32 14.82 -7.52 4.47
C HIS A 32 14.72 -6.13 5.12
N ASP A 33 13.70 -5.36 4.76
CA ASP A 33 13.63 -3.92 5.09
C ASP A 33 12.74 -3.63 6.32
N THR A 34 11.90 -4.60 6.75
CA THR A 34 10.98 -4.39 7.88
C THR A 34 11.24 -5.41 8.99
N PRO A 35 11.89 -5.02 10.10
CA PRO A 35 12.20 -5.91 11.22
C PRO A 35 10.97 -6.66 11.77
N PHE A 36 9.82 -6.00 11.81
CA PHE A 36 8.55 -6.57 12.24
C PHE A 36 8.16 -7.82 11.42
N TYR A 37 8.14 -7.70 10.08
CA TYR A 37 7.76 -8.82 9.22
C TYR A 37 8.81 -9.93 9.24
N ARG A 38 10.09 -9.58 9.27
CA ARG A 38 11.16 -10.55 9.44
C ARG A 38 10.94 -11.40 10.68
N LYS A 39 10.70 -10.76 11.83
CA LYS A 39 10.46 -11.46 13.10
C LYS A 39 9.25 -12.38 13.00
N LYS A 40 8.10 -11.89 12.54
CA LYS A 40 6.88 -12.70 12.39
C LYS A 40 7.07 -13.90 11.46
N MET A 41 7.78 -13.73 10.35
CA MET A 41 8.07 -14.84 9.43
C MET A 41 9.01 -15.86 10.05
N GLN A 42 10.05 -15.40 10.76
CA GLN A 42 10.97 -16.30 11.49
C GLN A 42 10.26 -17.12 12.58
N GLU A 43 9.30 -16.51 13.30
CA GLU A 43 8.47 -17.21 14.30
C GLU A 43 7.63 -18.33 13.68
N LEU A 44 7.26 -18.22 12.41
CA LEU A 44 6.57 -19.26 11.63
C LEU A 44 7.53 -20.23 10.92
N GLY A 45 8.84 -20.02 11.00
CA GLY A 45 9.84 -20.77 10.26
C GLY A 45 9.78 -20.55 8.75
N VAL A 46 9.29 -19.39 8.30
CA VAL A 46 9.12 -19.03 6.89
C VAL A 46 10.17 -18.00 6.47
N THR A 47 10.77 -18.24 5.32
CA THR A 47 11.74 -17.34 4.68
C THR A 47 11.25 -16.93 3.28
N PRO A 48 11.83 -15.91 2.64
CA PRO A 48 11.49 -15.56 1.26
C PRO A 48 11.68 -16.71 0.26
N ASP A 49 12.59 -17.65 0.54
CA ASP A 49 12.85 -18.80 -0.35
C ASP A 49 11.71 -19.83 -0.35
N ASP A 50 10.86 -19.82 0.68
CA ASP A 50 9.68 -20.67 0.77
C ASP A 50 8.51 -20.13 -0.07
N ILE A 51 8.63 -18.92 -0.62
CA ILE A 51 7.60 -18.23 -1.38
C ILE A 51 7.95 -18.25 -2.88
N ASN A 52 7.30 -19.14 -3.61
CA ASN A 52 7.55 -19.36 -5.04
C ASN A 52 6.40 -18.90 -5.94
N SER A 53 5.19 -18.84 -5.40
CA SER A 53 3.99 -18.46 -6.14
C SER A 53 3.03 -17.62 -5.28
N ILE A 54 1.97 -17.12 -5.92
CA ILE A 54 0.89 -16.43 -5.20
C ILE A 54 0.14 -17.39 -4.24
N ASP A 55 0.15 -18.69 -4.48
CA ASP A 55 -0.51 -19.66 -3.63
C ASP A 55 0.16 -19.80 -2.26
N ASP A 56 1.45 -19.46 -2.18
CA ASP A 56 2.21 -19.49 -0.92
C ASP A 56 1.82 -18.38 0.06
N ILE A 57 0.88 -17.49 -0.31
CA ILE A 57 0.36 -16.44 0.58
C ILE A 57 -0.17 -17.01 1.90
N VAL A 58 -0.65 -18.25 1.89
CA VAL A 58 -1.16 -18.95 3.08
C VAL A 58 -0.08 -19.23 4.13
N LYS A 59 1.21 -19.18 3.75
CA LYS A 59 2.35 -19.36 4.65
C LYS A 59 2.69 -18.09 5.43
N LEU A 60 2.22 -16.92 4.96
CA LEU A 60 2.61 -15.64 5.53
C LEU A 60 1.80 -15.28 6.78
N PRO A 61 2.41 -14.56 7.74
CA PRO A 61 1.71 -14.08 8.92
C PRO A 61 0.68 -13.02 8.57
N PHE A 62 -0.43 -13.00 9.32
CA PHE A 62 -1.40 -11.92 9.27
C PHE A 62 -0.85 -10.64 9.89
N THR A 63 -1.28 -9.49 9.34
CA THR A 63 -1.08 -8.16 9.93
C THR A 63 -2.42 -7.63 10.42
N THR A 64 -2.43 -7.11 11.64
CA THR A 64 -3.62 -6.56 12.29
C THR A 64 -3.51 -5.04 12.45
N LYS A 65 -4.60 -4.40 12.80
CA LYS A 65 -4.61 -2.97 13.14
C LYS A 65 -3.72 -2.65 14.36
N TYR A 66 -3.58 -3.58 15.28
CA TYR A 66 -2.69 -3.42 16.44
C TYR A 66 -1.23 -3.40 16.03
N ASP A 67 -0.83 -4.25 15.10
CA ASP A 67 0.54 -4.26 14.58
C ASP A 67 0.93 -2.90 13.98
N LEU A 68 0.00 -2.23 13.26
CA LEU A 68 0.22 -0.89 12.73
C LEU A 68 0.40 0.16 13.84
N ARG A 69 -0.37 0.04 14.93
CA ARG A 69 -0.29 0.97 16.08
C ARG A 69 0.96 0.76 16.92
N ASP A 70 1.34 -0.49 17.12
CA ASP A 70 2.51 -0.85 17.94
C ASP A 70 3.81 -0.48 17.25
N ASN A 71 3.80 -0.41 15.92
CA ASN A 71 4.91 0.05 15.09
C ASN A 71 4.77 1.52 14.63
N TYR A 72 3.94 2.31 15.32
CA TYR A 72 3.75 3.73 15.05
C TYR A 72 5.07 4.52 15.19
N PRO A 73 5.36 5.49 14.31
CA PRO A 73 4.55 5.86 13.14
C PRO A 73 4.98 5.13 11.85
N PHE A 74 6.23 4.73 11.69
CA PHE A 74 6.80 4.25 10.42
C PHE A 74 7.51 2.89 10.52
N GLY A 75 7.34 2.16 11.60
CA GLY A 75 8.03 0.87 11.84
C GLY A 75 7.67 -0.23 10.83
N LEU A 76 6.60 -0.05 10.06
CA LEU A 76 6.21 -0.95 8.97
C LEU A 76 6.58 -0.44 7.56
N CYS A 77 7.24 0.72 7.44
CA CYS A 77 7.74 1.19 6.17
C CYS A 77 8.92 0.33 5.69
N ALA A 78 8.81 -0.16 4.45
CA ALA A 78 9.84 -0.97 3.79
C ALA A 78 10.70 -0.13 2.83
N VAL A 79 10.78 1.17 3.05
CA VAL A 79 11.60 2.13 2.29
C VAL A 79 12.10 3.24 3.22
N PRO A 80 13.21 3.90 2.91
CA PRO A 80 13.67 5.09 3.63
C PRO A 80 12.65 6.22 3.58
N MET A 81 12.59 7.04 4.63
CA MET A 81 11.68 8.19 4.71
C MET A 81 11.85 9.19 3.56
N SER A 82 13.05 9.30 2.99
CA SER A 82 13.31 10.13 1.80
C SER A 82 12.55 9.72 0.54
N GLN A 83 11.99 8.52 0.50
CA GLN A 83 11.17 8.03 -0.60
C GLN A 83 9.66 8.17 -0.33
N ILE A 84 9.27 8.53 0.89
CA ILE A 84 7.88 8.80 1.25
C ILE A 84 7.52 10.21 0.77
N VAL A 85 6.54 10.29 -0.12
CA VAL A 85 6.07 11.56 -0.71
C VAL A 85 4.69 11.96 -0.21
N ARG A 86 3.99 11.08 0.50
CA ARG A 86 2.68 11.34 1.09
C ARG A 86 2.46 10.49 2.33
N ILE A 87 1.79 11.06 3.32
CA ILE A 87 1.42 10.38 4.56
C ILE A 87 -0.09 10.47 4.74
N HIS A 88 -0.72 9.35 5.07
CA HIS A 88 -2.12 9.32 5.49
C HIS A 88 -2.21 8.80 6.91
N ALA A 89 -3.19 9.32 7.65
CA ALA A 89 -3.48 8.85 9.01
C ALA A 89 -4.98 8.65 9.21
N SER A 90 -5.33 7.62 9.97
CA SER A 90 -6.70 7.44 10.43
C SER A 90 -7.03 8.42 11.55
N SER A 91 -8.32 8.71 11.79
CA SER A 91 -8.79 9.65 12.81
C SER A 91 -8.43 9.29 14.26
N GLY A 92 -7.93 8.08 14.51
CA GLY A 92 -7.43 7.68 15.84
C GLY A 92 -8.45 7.71 16.96
N THR A 93 -9.75 7.57 16.69
CA THR A 93 -10.85 7.64 17.67
C THR A 93 -10.69 6.71 18.91
N THR A 94 -9.81 5.73 18.83
CA THR A 94 -9.54 4.74 19.89
C THR A 94 -8.08 4.71 20.31
N GLY A 95 -7.35 5.83 20.26
CA GLY A 95 -5.93 5.92 20.65
C GLY A 95 -5.03 6.43 19.54
N LYS A 96 -3.80 5.90 19.43
CA LYS A 96 -2.83 6.31 18.39
C LYS A 96 -3.40 6.13 16.99
N PRO A 97 -3.26 7.12 16.08
CA PRO A 97 -3.69 6.99 14.70
C PRO A 97 -2.89 5.88 14.00
N THR A 98 -3.47 5.28 12.99
CA THR A 98 -2.73 4.43 12.05
C THR A 98 -2.12 5.32 10.98
N VAL A 99 -0.80 5.30 10.84
CA VAL A 99 -0.07 6.11 9.86
C VAL A 99 0.44 5.22 8.73
N VAL A 100 0.27 5.68 7.50
CA VAL A 100 0.75 4.98 6.29
C VAL A 100 1.50 5.96 5.41
N GLY A 101 2.73 5.63 5.06
CA GLY A 101 3.54 6.37 4.10
C GLY A 101 3.43 5.79 2.69
N TYR A 102 3.33 6.66 1.71
CA TYR A 102 3.25 6.29 0.29
C TYR A 102 4.44 6.82 -0.48
N THR A 103 5.04 5.95 -1.29
CA THR A 103 6.00 6.35 -2.31
C THR A 103 5.28 6.89 -3.55
N ARG A 104 6.02 7.53 -4.45
CA ARG A 104 5.49 7.95 -5.76
C ARG A 104 4.93 6.78 -6.57
N LYS A 105 5.56 5.60 -6.45
CA LYS A 105 5.11 4.36 -7.10
C LYS A 105 3.78 3.85 -6.52
N ASP A 106 3.61 3.94 -5.20
CA ASP A 106 2.36 3.54 -4.54
C ASP A 106 1.20 4.44 -4.97
N LEU A 107 1.44 5.76 -5.07
CA LEU A 107 0.43 6.71 -5.56
C LEU A 107 0.05 6.43 -7.01
N SER A 108 1.03 6.13 -7.87
CA SER A 108 0.76 5.75 -9.27
C SER A 108 -0.08 4.47 -9.36
N ALA A 109 0.24 3.45 -8.56
CA ALA A 109 -0.56 2.22 -8.51
C ALA A 109 -1.97 2.47 -7.98
N TRP A 110 -2.11 3.34 -6.99
CA TRP A 110 -3.42 3.72 -6.45
C TRP A 110 -4.25 4.48 -7.49
N SER A 111 -3.66 5.45 -8.20
CA SER A 111 -4.34 6.17 -9.29
C SER A 111 -4.81 5.21 -10.39
N GLU A 112 -3.99 4.25 -10.78
CA GLU A 112 -4.35 3.21 -11.76
C GLU A 112 -5.57 2.40 -11.29
N CYS A 113 -5.59 1.98 -10.02
CA CYS A 113 -6.73 1.25 -9.45
C CYS A 113 -8.02 2.09 -9.43
N LEU A 114 -7.91 3.37 -9.07
CA LEU A 114 -9.06 4.29 -9.06
C LEU A 114 -9.58 4.56 -10.48
N SER A 115 -8.68 4.76 -11.44
CA SER A 115 -9.07 4.96 -12.85
C SER A 115 -9.86 3.78 -13.40
N ARG A 116 -9.44 2.55 -13.09
CA ARG A 116 -10.21 1.34 -13.45
C ARG A 116 -11.59 1.33 -12.80
N ALA A 117 -11.65 1.62 -11.50
CA ALA A 117 -12.92 1.64 -10.78
C ALA A 117 -13.88 2.68 -11.37
N PHE A 118 -13.44 3.93 -11.56
CA PHE A 118 -14.26 4.98 -12.13
C PHE A 118 -14.71 4.65 -13.57
N THR A 119 -13.81 4.14 -14.40
CA THR A 119 -14.15 3.74 -15.77
C THR A 119 -15.17 2.59 -15.78
N ALA A 120 -15.06 1.63 -14.86
CA ALA A 120 -16.04 0.55 -14.72
C ALA A 120 -17.43 1.08 -14.31
N TYR A 121 -17.49 2.14 -13.51
CA TYR A 121 -18.74 2.86 -13.17
C TYR A 121 -19.26 3.75 -14.31
N GLY A 122 -18.55 3.86 -15.41
CA GLY A 122 -18.97 4.65 -16.57
C GLY A 122 -18.42 6.06 -16.63
N ALA A 123 -17.52 6.42 -15.69
CA ALA A 123 -16.88 7.74 -15.72
C ALA A 123 -15.97 7.92 -16.94
N GLY A 124 -15.97 9.11 -17.51
CA GLY A 124 -15.21 9.49 -18.70
C GLY A 124 -14.67 10.91 -18.64
N SER A 125 -14.02 11.33 -19.72
CA SER A 125 -13.37 12.65 -19.82
C SER A 125 -14.32 13.85 -19.77
N SER A 126 -15.62 13.63 -19.94
CA SER A 126 -16.65 14.68 -19.84
C SER A 126 -17.20 14.88 -18.42
N ASP A 127 -16.84 14.00 -17.47
CA ASP A 127 -17.36 14.07 -16.12
C ASP A 127 -16.59 15.06 -15.26
N ILE A 128 -17.30 15.68 -14.33
CA ILE A 128 -16.74 16.59 -13.34
C ILE A 128 -16.69 15.85 -11.99
N PHE A 129 -15.50 15.76 -11.41
CA PHE A 129 -15.29 15.17 -10.10
C PHE A 129 -15.10 16.24 -9.04
N GLN A 130 -15.86 16.13 -7.95
CA GLN A 130 -15.64 16.94 -6.76
C GLN A 130 -14.97 16.08 -5.68
N VAL A 131 -13.84 16.56 -5.18
CA VAL A 131 -13.16 15.94 -4.03
C VAL A 131 -13.60 16.67 -2.76
N SER A 132 -14.37 16.00 -1.91
CA SER A 132 -14.81 16.50 -0.60
C SER A 132 -14.12 15.71 0.49
N TYR A 133 -12.80 15.87 0.63
CA TYR A 133 -11.97 15.14 1.57
C TYR A 133 -11.19 16.09 2.48
N GLY A 134 -11.10 15.76 3.79
CA GLY A 134 -10.30 16.53 4.72
C GLY A 134 -8.80 16.24 4.56
N PHE A 135 -8.03 17.24 4.17
CA PHE A 135 -6.59 17.12 3.94
C PHE A 135 -5.73 17.29 5.20
N ARG A 136 -6.33 17.47 6.39
CA ARG A 136 -5.57 17.77 7.61
C ARG A 136 -5.92 16.81 8.74
N HIS A 137 -4.87 16.15 9.29
CA HIS A 137 -4.95 15.52 10.59
C HIS A 137 -4.06 16.33 11.55
N PRO A 138 -4.62 16.95 12.61
CA PRO A 138 -3.88 17.88 13.49
C PRO A 138 -2.62 17.29 14.11
N ASP A 139 -2.66 16.00 14.47
CA ASP A 139 -1.54 15.34 15.14
C ASP A 139 -0.39 15.01 14.18
N VAL A 140 -0.69 14.68 12.93
CA VAL A 140 0.33 14.45 11.89
C VAL A 140 1.01 15.76 11.52
N GLN A 141 0.25 16.84 11.43
CA GLN A 141 0.76 18.18 11.15
C GLN A 141 1.66 18.72 12.27
N ARG A 142 1.32 18.50 13.54
CA ARG A 142 2.15 18.90 14.70
C ARG A 142 3.47 18.17 14.76
N GLN A 143 3.53 16.92 14.33
CA GLN A 143 4.71 16.07 14.48
C GLN A 143 5.66 16.15 13.28
N TYR A 144 5.15 16.41 12.07
CA TYR A 144 5.91 16.31 10.81
C TYR A 144 5.90 17.57 9.94
N GLY A 145 5.31 18.68 10.44
CA GLY A 145 5.21 19.95 9.71
C GLY A 145 4.12 19.97 8.62
N GLU A 146 3.98 21.10 7.97
CA GLU A 146 3.10 21.25 6.81
C GLU A 146 3.76 20.58 5.60
N ALA A 147 3.15 19.52 5.07
CA ALA A 147 3.50 19.05 3.75
C ALA A 147 2.93 20.04 2.74
N ASP A 148 3.78 20.61 1.90
CA ASP A 148 3.37 21.54 0.86
C ASP A 148 2.62 20.76 -0.24
N TYR A 149 1.32 21.02 -0.40
CA TYR A 149 0.43 20.32 -1.34
C TYR A 149 0.17 21.14 -2.61
N THR A 150 1.08 22.05 -2.95
CA THR A 150 0.87 22.99 -4.06
C THR A 150 1.19 22.44 -5.44
N ASP A 151 1.76 21.22 -5.56
CA ASP A 151 2.11 20.62 -6.86
C ASP A 151 1.38 19.27 -7.06
N ALA A 152 0.13 19.33 -7.48
CA ALA A 152 -0.62 18.20 -8.05
C ALA A 152 -1.22 18.57 -9.39
#